data_967758d7c559959e946d5a3a043f5464
#
_entry.id   967758d7c559959e946d5a3a043f5464
#
_cell.length_a   1.000
_cell.length_b   1.000
_cell.length_c   1.000
_cell.angle_alpha   90.00
_cell.angle_beta   90.00
_cell.angle_gamma   90.00
#
_symmetry.space_group_name_H-M   'P 1'
#
loop_
_entity.id
_entity.type
_entity.pdbx_description
1 polymer ?
#
loop_
_entity_poly.entity_id
_entity_poly.type
_entity_poly.pdbx_seq_one_letter_code
_entity_poly.pdbx_strand_id
1 'polypeptide(L)'
;MGVFGPTAAEAAADAAARKKEMNDLMRGKTSEQQSIIKFFYGAGGGCLGSSGMTVQQYQGKVAAKIAGLNTKQMALKKLGIDEEEVQEIEPVTFEGYIFNDRPDNLIARATTNTWVSSDYQITWLFFGEKELFIYQYSFSMTSDSKRENTMQYFYQDVTNFAAASDTYQKWVMEDAGGCISVKERRQVSTDSDEFKIVVPGDTLKCSMTPTETTDSSIRAMRNKLREMKNR
;
A
#
# COMPACT_ATOMS: atom_id res chain seq x y z
N MET A 1 23.65 18.86 26.33
CA MET A 1 23.34 17.51 26.82
C MET A 1 23.73 16.54 25.72
N GLY A 2 24.82 15.75 25.97
CA GLY A 2 25.29 14.77 24.98
C GLY A 2 24.32 13.57 24.96
N VAL A 3 23.73 13.31 23.82
CA VAL A 3 22.99 12.08 23.59
C VAL A 3 24.04 10.97 23.44
N PHE A 4 24.28 10.21 24.51
CA PHE A 4 25.05 8.98 24.40
C PHE A 4 24.26 8.01 23.52
N GLY A 5 24.82 7.57 22.40
CA GLY A 5 24.28 6.50 21.59
C GLY A 5 24.16 5.20 22.42
N PRO A 6 23.36 4.21 21.95
CA PRO A 6 23.16 2.95 22.65
C PRO A 6 24.51 2.26 22.91
N THR A 7 24.64 1.64 24.06
CA THR A 7 25.84 0.84 24.40
C THR A 7 25.91 -0.39 23.46
N ALA A 8 27.09 -0.96 23.30
CA ALA A 8 27.29 -2.18 22.51
C ALA A 8 26.38 -3.35 22.97
N ALA A 9 26.11 -3.43 24.28
CA ALA A 9 25.22 -4.43 24.85
C ALA A 9 23.74 -4.20 24.45
N GLU A 10 23.28 -2.96 24.50
CA GLU A 10 21.92 -2.56 24.08
C GLU A 10 21.72 -2.79 22.58
N ALA A 11 22.70 -2.43 21.75
CA ALA A 11 22.67 -2.69 20.31
C ALA A 11 22.62 -4.19 19.97
N ALA A 12 23.37 -5.03 20.70
CA ALA A 12 23.33 -6.48 20.54
C ALA A 12 22.00 -7.08 20.99
N ALA A 13 21.42 -6.61 22.08
CA ALA A 13 20.12 -7.06 22.57
C ALA A 13 19.00 -6.70 21.57
N ASP A 14 19.01 -5.47 21.03
CA ASP A 14 18.06 -5.03 20.01
C ASP A 14 18.18 -5.85 18.70
N ALA A 15 19.41 -6.13 18.26
CA ALA A 15 19.66 -6.99 17.09
C ALA A 15 19.13 -8.43 17.29
N ALA A 16 19.30 -8.99 18.49
CA ALA A 16 18.78 -10.31 18.83
C ALA A 16 17.24 -10.32 18.87
N ALA A 17 16.62 -9.30 19.46
CA ALA A 17 15.16 -9.15 19.48
C ALA A 17 14.58 -9.05 18.07
N ARG A 18 15.18 -8.25 17.21
CA ARG A 18 14.77 -8.11 15.78
C ARG A 18 14.90 -9.42 15.00
N LYS A 19 16.00 -10.14 15.20
CA LYS A 19 16.20 -11.44 14.57
C LYS A 19 15.14 -12.45 15.01
N LYS A 20 14.76 -12.41 16.28
CA LYS A 20 13.67 -13.25 16.81
C LYS A 20 12.33 -12.86 16.16
N GLU A 21 11.97 -11.58 16.14
CA GLU A 21 10.77 -11.05 15.52
C GLU A 21 10.66 -11.46 14.03
N MET A 22 11.73 -11.25 13.27
CA MET A 22 11.82 -11.67 11.88
C MET A 22 11.60 -13.18 11.71
N ASN A 23 12.25 -14.01 12.55
CA ASN A 23 12.11 -15.45 12.48
C ASN A 23 10.69 -15.91 12.85
N ASP A 24 10.05 -15.25 13.81
CA ASP A 24 8.66 -15.54 14.18
C ASP A 24 7.70 -15.17 13.05
N LEU A 25 7.90 -14.05 12.37
CA LEU A 25 7.15 -13.68 11.18
C LEU A 25 7.35 -14.63 10.00
N MET A 26 8.55 -15.21 9.84
CA MET A 26 8.87 -16.15 8.76
C MET A 26 8.33 -17.56 9.00
N ARG A 27 7.90 -17.88 10.22
CA ARG A 27 7.43 -19.24 10.56
C ARG A 27 6.18 -19.61 9.75
N GLY A 28 6.24 -20.74 9.06
CA GLY A 28 5.15 -21.23 8.22
C GLY A 28 4.92 -20.45 6.91
N LYS A 29 5.81 -19.54 6.54
CA LYS A 29 5.74 -18.77 5.30
C LYS A 29 6.44 -19.48 4.15
N THR A 30 6.00 -19.19 2.91
CA THR A 30 6.67 -19.66 1.70
C THR A 30 8.08 -19.06 1.58
N SER A 31 8.95 -19.68 0.78
CA SER A 31 10.30 -19.15 0.53
C SER A 31 10.28 -17.72 -0.04
N GLU A 32 9.27 -17.41 -0.86
CA GLU A 32 9.09 -16.06 -1.41
C GLU A 32 8.69 -15.06 -0.32
N GLN A 33 7.69 -15.39 0.50
CA GLN A 33 7.28 -14.54 1.62
C GLN A 33 8.43 -14.32 2.61
N GLN A 34 9.20 -15.36 2.92
CA GLN A 34 10.39 -15.24 3.77
C GLN A 34 11.44 -14.30 3.17
N SER A 35 11.68 -14.37 1.85
CA SER A 35 12.62 -13.47 1.18
C SER A 35 12.17 -12.01 1.23
N ILE A 36 10.85 -11.77 1.13
CA ILE A 36 10.25 -10.44 1.25
C ILE A 36 10.33 -9.92 2.68
N ILE A 37 10.04 -10.76 3.69
CA ILE A 37 10.22 -10.38 5.10
C ILE A 37 11.67 -9.97 5.36
N LYS A 38 12.65 -10.78 4.90
CA LYS A 38 14.09 -10.44 5.02
C LYS A 38 14.43 -9.10 4.37
N PHE A 39 13.84 -8.78 3.22
CA PHE A 39 14.02 -7.48 2.57
C PHE A 39 13.62 -6.33 3.50
N PHE A 40 12.42 -6.38 4.10
CA PHE A 40 11.94 -5.34 5.00
C PHE A 40 12.76 -5.23 6.30
N TYR A 41 13.33 -6.34 6.77
CA TYR A 41 14.24 -6.35 7.93
C TYR A 41 15.69 -5.99 7.59
N GLY A 42 15.95 -5.64 6.31
CA GLY A 42 17.31 -5.32 5.87
C GLY A 42 18.29 -6.50 5.95
N ALA A 43 17.78 -7.73 6.11
CA ALA A 43 18.56 -8.95 6.18
C ALA A 43 18.93 -9.43 4.78
N GLY A 44 19.97 -8.87 4.18
CA GLY A 44 20.40 -9.25 2.83
C GLY A 44 21.48 -8.37 2.22
N GLY A 45 21.85 -7.28 2.88
CA GLY A 45 22.95 -6.40 2.50
C GLY A 45 24.15 -6.57 3.44
N GLY A 46 25.06 -7.48 3.16
CA GLY A 46 26.34 -7.54 3.80
C GLY A 46 27.42 -6.97 2.89
N CYS A 47 28.52 -6.45 3.44
CA CYS A 47 29.68 -5.87 2.76
C CYS A 47 30.39 -6.83 1.76
N LEU A 48 29.97 -8.08 1.67
CA LEU A 48 30.54 -9.17 0.86
C LEU A 48 29.52 -9.75 -0.13
N GLY A 49 28.69 -8.92 -0.79
CA GLY A 49 28.00 -9.32 -2.03
C GLY A 49 26.90 -10.37 -1.87
N SER A 50 26.33 -10.56 -0.69
CA SER A 50 25.08 -11.32 -0.59
C SER A 50 23.97 -10.46 -1.16
N SER A 51 23.46 -10.84 -2.32
CA SER A 51 22.41 -10.16 -3.06
C SER A 51 21.07 -10.24 -2.34
N GLY A 52 20.89 -9.33 -1.38
CA GLY A 52 19.56 -9.09 -0.83
C GLY A 52 18.62 -8.57 -1.91
N MET A 53 17.33 -8.78 -1.74
CA MET A 53 16.33 -8.21 -2.65
C MET A 53 16.44 -6.67 -2.65
N THR A 54 16.50 -6.07 -3.84
CA THR A 54 16.46 -4.62 -3.99
C THR A 54 15.01 -4.13 -3.98
N VAL A 55 14.82 -2.81 -3.79
CA VAL A 55 13.49 -2.19 -3.90
C VAL A 55 12.87 -2.44 -5.27
N GLN A 56 13.65 -2.30 -6.35
CA GLN A 56 13.15 -2.55 -7.71
C GLN A 56 12.70 -4.00 -7.89
N GLN A 57 13.44 -4.96 -7.35
CA GLN A 57 13.05 -6.37 -7.38
C GLN A 57 11.76 -6.62 -6.58
N TYR A 58 11.61 -5.97 -5.43
CA TYR A 58 10.38 -6.01 -4.65
C TYR A 58 9.19 -5.42 -5.42
N GLN A 59 9.34 -4.22 -5.97
CA GLN A 59 8.32 -3.57 -6.81
C GLN A 59 7.95 -4.42 -8.02
N GLY A 60 8.94 -5.06 -8.66
CA GLY A 60 8.72 -6.01 -9.74
C GLY A 60 7.86 -7.22 -9.32
N LYS A 61 8.06 -7.73 -8.09
CA LYS A 61 7.22 -8.81 -7.54
C LYS A 61 5.78 -8.36 -7.26
N VAL A 62 5.60 -7.14 -6.75
CA VAL A 62 4.26 -6.55 -6.57
C VAL A 62 3.57 -6.41 -7.92
N ALA A 63 4.25 -5.84 -8.92
CA ALA A 63 3.71 -5.68 -10.27
C ALA A 63 3.36 -7.03 -10.93
N ALA A 64 4.22 -8.05 -10.78
CA ALA A 64 3.95 -9.39 -11.28
C ALA A 64 2.72 -10.03 -10.61
N LYS A 65 2.55 -9.82 -9.29
CA LYS A 65 1.36 -10.30 -8.57
C LYS A 65 0.10 -9.60 -9.07
N ILE A 66 0.14 -8.28 -9.26
CA ILE A 66 -0.97 -7.49 -9.81
C ILE A 66 -1.35 -7.97 -11.21
N ALA A 67 -0.35 -8.14 -12.09
CA ALA A 67 -0.57 -8.62 -13.46
C ALA A 67 -1.18 -10.03 -13.51
N GLY A 68 -0.90 -10.87 -12.52
CA GLY A 68 -1.50 -12.20 -12.37
C GLY A 68 -2.95 -12.18 -11.84
N LEU A 69 -3.40 -11.03 -11.31
CA LEU A 69 -4.75 -10.83 -10.80
C LEU A 69 -5.59 -10.13 -11.88
N ASN A 70 -6.60 -10.80 -12.40
CA ASN A 70 -7.56 -10.13 -13.30
C ASN A 70 -8.59 -9.33 -12.48
N THR A 71 -8.11 -8.26 -11.81
CA THR A 71 -8.90 -7.51 -10.81
C THR A 71 -10.11 -6.81 -11.42
N LYS A 72 -10.07 -6.38 -12.69
CA LYS A 72 -11.23 -5.80 -13.39
C LYS A 72 -12.35 -6.84 -13.53
N GLN A 73 -12.02 -8.03 -14.03
CA GLN A 73 -13.01 -9.10 -14.17
C GLN A 73 -13.51 -9.63 -12.83
N MET A 74 -12.63 -9.68 -11.81
CA MET A 74 -13.03 -10.00 -10.44
C MET A 74 -14.04 -8.97 -9.93
N ALA A 75 -13.79 -7.69 -10.17
CA ALA A 75 -14.67 -6.59 -9.78
C ALA A 75 -16.05 -6.70 -10.42
N LEU A 76 -16.13 -6.81 -11.76
CA LEU A 76 -17.39 -6.95 -12.49
C LEU A 76 -18.20 -8.14 -11.97
N LYS A 77 -17.56 -9.30 -11.84
CA LYS A 77 -18.20 -10.51 -11.30
C LYS A 77 -18.72 -10.33 -9.87
N LYS A 78 -17.94 -9.68 -9.01
CA LYS A 78 -18.31 -9.49 -7.59
C LYS A 78 -19.40 -8.44 -7.41
N LEU A 79 -19.41 -7.42 -8.24
CA LEU A 79 -20.43 -6.39 -8.25
C LEU A 79 -21.72 -6.85 -8.94
N GLY A 80 -21.64 -7.92 -9.77
CA GLY A 80 -22.79 -8.43 -10.53
C GLY A 80 -23.23 -7.49 -11.64
N ILE A 81 -22.30 -6.74 -12.21
CA ILE A 81 -22.52 -5.78 -13.30
C ILE A 81 -21.86 -6.28 -14.58
N ASP A 82 -22.51 -6.04 -15.70
CA ASP A 82 -21.93 -6.30 -17.01
C ASP A 82 -21.10 -5.10 -17.48
N GLU A 83 -20.03 -5.37 -18.24
CA GLU A 83 -19.15 -4.31 -18.72
C GLU A 83 -19.91 -3.28 -19.58
N GLU A 84 -20.96 -3.71 -20.26
CA GLU A 84 -21.82 -2.86 -21.09
C GLU A 84 -22.63 -1.85 -20.27
N GLU A 85 -22.99 -2.16 -19.03
CA GLU A 85 -23.75 -1.28 -18.15
C GLU A 85 -22.94 -0.08 -17.66
N VAL A 86 -21.61 -0.14 -17.76
CA VAL A 86 -20.68 0.87 -17.20
C VAL A 86 -19.76 1.47 -18.27
N GLN A 87 -20.14 1.38 -19.55
CA GLN A 87 -19.34 1.85 -20.69
C GLN A 87 -19.37 3.36 -20.95
N GLU A 88 -20.34 4.09 -20.39
CA GLU A 88 -20.42 5.56 -20.64
C GLU A 88 -19.16 6.30 -20.15
N ILE A 89 -18.49 5.78 -19.12
CA ILE A 89 -17.28 6.35 -18.57
C ILE A 89 -16.30 5.22 -18.33
N GLU A 90 -15.09 5.37 -18.82
CA GLU A 90 -14.03 4.39 -18.54
C GLU A 90 -13.87 4.17 -17.02
N PRO A 91 -13.81 2.91 -16.57
CA PRO A 91 -13.56 2.61 -15.17
C PRO A 91 -12.24 3.22 -14.70
N VAL A 92 -12.24 3.79 -13.51
CA VAL A 92 -11.06 4.38 -12.90
C VAL A 92 -10.45 3.41 -11.91
N THR A 93 -9.13 3.26 -11.96
CA THR A 93 -8.38 2.45 -11.00
C THR A 93 -7.48 3.33 -10.15
N PHE A 94 -7.54 3.11 -8.83
CA PHE A 94 -6.54 3.58 -7.88
C PHE A 94 -5.78 2.39 -7.34
N GLU A 95 -4.47 2.52 -7.27
CA GLU A 95 -3.62 1.49 -6.71
C GLU A 95 -2.45 2.09 -5.94
N GLY A 96 -2.07 1.46 -4.85
CA GLY A 96 -0.99 1.95 -4.01
C GLY A 96 -0.66 1.04 -2.83
N TYR A 97 0.46 1.35 -2.21
CA TYR A 97 0.85 0.72 -0.96
C TYR A 97 -0.06 1.16 0.18
N ILE A 98 -0.39 0.22 1.07
CA ILE A 98 -1.14 0.50 2.29
C ILE A 98 -0.15 0.77 3.40
N PHE A 99 -0.26 1.93 4.04
CA PHE A 99 0.43 2.24 5.28
C PHE A 99 -0.61 2.29 6.40
N ASN A 100 -0.37 1.56 7.48
CA ASN A 100 -1.26 1.50 8.65
C ASN A 100 -0.45 1.13 9.90
N ASP A 101 -1.05 1.22 11.08
CA ASP A 101 -0.36 0.99 12.36
C ASP A 101 -0.24 -0.49 12.76
N ARG A 102 -0.67 -1.43 11.90
CA ARG A 102 -0.55 -2.85 12.20
C ARG A 102 0.92 -3.27 12.28
N PRO A 103 1.28 -4.13 13.25
CA PRO A 103 2.66 -4.58 13.42
C PRO A 103 3.21 -5.40 12.24
N ASP A 104 2.33 -6.10 11.53
CA ASP A 104 2.66 -6.94 10.37
C ASP A 104 2.73 -6.16 9.04
N ASN A 105 2.35 -4.87 9.05
CA ASN A 105 2.54 -3.97 7.92
C ASN A 105 3.98 -3.42 7.92
N LEU A 106 4.85 -4.10 7.17
CA LEU A 106 6.26 -3.76 7.06
C LEU A 106 6.47 -2.69 5.99
N ILE A 107 7.42 -1.78 6.23
CA ILE A 107 7.79 -0.76 5.26
C ILE A 107 9.29 -0.69 5.03
N ALA A 108 9.70 -0.23 3.85
CA ALA A 108 11.09 0.07 3.51
C ALA A 108 11.18 1.33 2.67
N ARG A 109 12.33 2.02 2.75
CA ARG A 109 12.59 3.22 1.96
C ARG A 109 12.88 2.83 0.50
N ALA A 110 12.14 3.43 -0.43
CA ALA A 110 12.35 3.24 -1.86
C ALA A 110 13.29 4.31 -2.44
N THR A 111 13.04 5.58 -2.10
CA THR A 111 13.89 6.74 -2.43
C THR A 111 13.96 7.64 -1.20
N THR A 112 14.57 8.82 -1.32
CA THR A 112 14.65 9.80 -0.23
C THR A 112 13.28 10.11 0.37
N ASN A 113 12.23 10.18 -0.46
CA ASN A 113 10.89 10.62 -0.04
C ASN A 113 9.79 9.59 -0.34
N THR A 114 10.13 8.40 -0.85
CA THR A 114 9.13 7.39 -1.17
C THR A 114 9.37 6.10 -0.39
N TRP A 115 8.27 5.45 -0.05
CA TRP A 115 8.25 4.23 0.74
C TRP A 115 7.52 3.12 0.00
N VAL A 116 7.85 1.88 0.30
CA VAL A 116 7.12 0.69 -0.10
C VAL A 116 6.62 -0.03 1.14
N SER A 117 5.47 -0.67 1.04
CA SER A 117 4.85 -1.44 2.11
C SER A 117 4.68 -2.90 1.71
N SER A 118 4.60 -3.78 2.70
CA SER A 118 4.25 -5.20 2.50
C SER A 118 2.82 -5.41 2.03
N ASP A 119 1.96 -4.41 2.17
CA ASP A 119 0.54 -4.50 1.81
C ASP A 119 0.23 -3.55 0.65
N TYR A 120 -0.63 -4.01 -0.26
CA TYR A 120 -1.01 -3.27 -1.47
C TYR A 120 -2.51 -3.31 -1.68
N GLN A 121 -3.07 -2.27 -2.27
CA GLN A 121 -4.50 -2.14 -2.57
C GLN A 121 -4.72 -1.75 -4.01
N ILE A 122 -5.76 -2.32 -4.62
CA ILE A 122 -6.30 -1.95 -5.92
C ILE A 122 -7.78 -1.65 -5.71
N THR A 123 -8.23 -0.50 -6.20
CA THR A 123 -9.62 -0.08 -6.13
C THR A 123 -10.12 0.26 -7.53
N TRP A 124 -11.18 -0.42 -7.96
CA TRP A 124 -11.90 -0.12 -9.20
C TRP A 124 -13.15 0.69 -8.90
N LEU A 125 -13.37 1.73 -9.68
CA LEU A 125 -14.57 2.56 -9.68
C LEU A 125 -15.26 2.43 -11.04
N PHE A 126 -16.50 1.98 -11.03
CA PHE A 126 -17.34 1.87 -12.21
C PHE A 126 -18.50 2.84 -12.08
N PHE A 127 -18.77 3.57 -13.16
CA PHE A 127 -19.77 4.65 -13.18
C PHE A 127 -21.00 4.16 -13.91
N GLY A 128 -22.05 3.79 -13.18
CA GLY A 128 -23.36 3.50 -13.74
C GLY A 128 -24.16 4.79 -13.99
N GLU A 129 -25.40 4.63 -14.45
CA GLU A 129 -26.28 5.77 -14.74
C GLU A 129 -26.61 6.61 -13.49
N LYS A 130 -26.88 5.97 -12.36
CA LYS A 130 -27.30 6.62 -11.10
C LYS A 130 -26.39 6.33 -9.93
N GLU A 131 -25.47 5.40 -10.10
CA GLU A 131 -24.72 4.77 -9.01
C GLU A 131 -23.24 4.64 -9.34
N LEU A 132 -22.43 4.71 -8.30
CA LEU A 132 -21.02 4.42 -8.32
C LEU A 132 -20.81 3.04 -7.68
N PHE A 133 -20.27 2.11 -8.46
CA PHE A 133 -19.88 0.79 -7.98
C PHE A 133 -18.40 0.78 -7.68
N ILE A 134 -18.04 0.18 -6.55
CA ILE A 134 -16.68 0.16 -6.05
C ILE A 134 -16.28 -1.27 -5.69
N TYR A 135 -15.16 -1.69 -6.22
CA TYR A 135 -14.50 -2.93 -5.82
C TYR A 135 -13.10 -2.62 -5.30
N GLN A 136 -12.82 -3.09 -4.11
CA GLN A 136 -11.54 -2.89 -3.45
C GLN A 136 -10.92 -4.24 -3.11
N TYR A 137 -9.70 -4.47 -3.59
CA TYR A 137 -8.91 -5.65 -3.32
C TYR A 137 -7.60 -5.27 -2.66
N SER A 138 -7.32 -5.83 -1.50
CA SER A 138 -6.03 -5.64 -0.83
C SER A 138 -5.40 -6.99 -0.52
N PHE A 139 -4.08 -7.02 -0.58
CA PHE A 139 -3.30 -8.23 -0.32
C PHE A 139 -1.98 -7.91 0.39
N SER A 140 -1.44 -8.91 1.07
CA SER A 140 -0.10 -8.86 1.64
C SER A 140 0.91 -9.61 0.77
N MET A 141 2.13 -9.10 0.73
CA MET A 141 3.28 -9.77 0.10
C MET A 141 4.01 -10.70 1.08
N THR A 142 3.75 -10.57 2.38
CA THR A 142 4.38 -11.36 3.45
C THR A 142 3.46 -12.45 4.00
N SER A 143 2.22 -12.55 3.50
CA SER A 143 1.26 -13.56 3.91
C SER A 143 0.24 -13.83 2.80
N ASP A 144 -0.60 -14.86 2.99
CA ASP A 144 -1.72 -15.17 2.09
C ASP A 144 -2.96 -14.32 2.41
N SER A 145 -2.82 -13.32 3.28
CA SER A 145 -3.89 -12.41 3.66
C SER A 145 -4.34 -11.58 2.46
N LYS A 146 -5.64 -11.59 2.23
CA LYS A 146 -6.31 -10.77 1.23
C LYS A 146 -7.65 -10.29 1.78
N ARG A 147 -8.12 -9.18 1.28
CA ARG A 147 -9.43 -8.63 1.61
C ARG A 147 -10.10 -8.11 0.35
N GLU A 148 -11.35 -8.43 0.18
CA GLU A 148 -12.21 -7.94 -0.88
C GLU A 148 -13.38 -7.18 -0.26
N ASN A 149 -13.67 -5.98 -0.77
CA ASN A 149 -14.84 -5.20 -0.40
C ASN A 149 -15.56 -4.76 -1.68
N THR A 150 -16.88 -4.80 -1.66
CA THR A 150 -17.74 -4.19 -2.68
C THR A 150 -18.62 -3.15 -2.02
N MET A 151 -18.79 -2.02 -2.67
CA MET A 151 -19.66 -0.94 -2.21
C MET A 151 -20.38 -0.34 -3.39
N GLN A 152 -21.54 0.24 -3.12
CA GLN A 152 -22.41 0.85 -4.11
C GLN A 152 -23.01 2.10 -3.48
N TYR A 153 -22.87 3.23 -4.15
CA TYR A 153 -23.39 4.50 -3.67
C TYR A 153 -24.16 5.19 -4.78
N PHE A 154 -25.36 5.69 -4.44
CA PHE A 154 -26.02 6.63 -5.33
C PHE A 154 -25.25 7.94 -5.41
N TYR A 155 -25.17 8.57 -6.59
CA TYR A 155 -24.44 9.84 -6.72
C TYR A 155 -24.99 10.94 -5.81
N GLN A 156 -26.28 10.93 -5.51
CA GLN A 156 -26.90 11.87 -4.57
C GLN A 156 -26.33 11.78 -3.16
N ASP A 157 -25.89 10.57 -2.75
CA ASP A 157 -25.35 10.30 -1.41
C ASP A 157 -23.84 10.59 -1.35
N VAL A 158 -23.14 10.65 -2.47
CA VAL A 158 -21.72 11.00 -2.48
C VAL A 158 -21.56 12.49 -2.21
N THR A 159 -21.05 12.84 -1.05
CA THR A 159 -20.87 14.24 -0.64
C THR A 159 -19.68 14.87 -1.35
N ASN A 160 -18.55 14.15 -1.43
CA ASN A 160 -17.31 14.67 -2.01
C ASN A 160 -16.38 13.55 -2.46
N PHE A 161 -15.53 13.88 -3.43
CA PHE A 161 -14.31 13.17 -3.77
C PHE A 161 -13.10 14.01 -3.35
N ALA A 162 -12.26 13.48 -2.49
CA ALA A 162 -11.09 14.18 -1.95
C ALA A 162 -9.82 13.37 -2.17
N ALA A 163 -8.72 14.06 -2.48
CA ALA A 163 -7.38 13.53 -2.29
C ALA A 163 -6.90 14.00 -0.92
N ALA A 164 -6.25 13.13 -0.18
CA ALA A 164 -5.67 13.42 1.13
C ALA A 164 -4.37 12.65 1.29
N SER A 165 -3.50 13.14 2.16
CA SER A 165 -2.31 12.44 2.59
C SER A 165 -2.36 12.32 4.11
N ASP A 166 -2.32 11.08 4.60
CA ASP A 166 -2.26 10.79 6.02
C ASP A 166 -0.83 10.40 6.39
N THR A 167 -0.31 10.90 7.50
CA THR A 167 1.05 10.61 7.96
C THR A 167 1.04 9.51 9.03
N TYR A 168 1.83 8.45 8.81
CA TYR A 168 2.00 7.34 9.73
C TYR A 168 3.41 7.31 10.31
N GLN A 169 3.54 6.99 11.60
CA GLN A 169 4.81 6.75 12.26
C GLN A 169 5.15 5.27 12.18
N LYS A 170 6.24 4.93 11.52
CA LYS A 170 6.63 3.53 11.27
C LYS A 170 8.09 3.27 11.66
N TRP A 171 8.36 2.03 12.03
CA TRP A 171 9.72 1.56 12.27
C TRP A 171 10.29 0.93 11.01
N VAL A 172 11.45 1.38 10.60
CA VAL A 172 12.17 0.87 9.43
C VAL A 172 13.60 0.48 9.79
N MET A 173 14.17 -0.37 8.95
CA MET A 173 15.58 -0.72 9.00
C MET A 173 16.34 0.17 8.02
N GLU A 174 17.20 1.03 8.54
CA GLU A 174 18.06 1.91 7.75
C GLU A 174 19.54 1.66 8.06
N ASP A 175 20.41 2.01 7.11
CA ASP A 175 21.85 1.95 7.34
C ASP A 175 22.25 3.04 8.35
N ALA A 176 22.95 2.64 9.40
CA ALA A 176 23.44 3.56 10.43
C ALA A 176 24.56 4.49 9.94
N GLY A 177 25.06 4.24 8.72
CA GLY A 177 26.22 4.92 8.16
C GLY A 177 27.53 4.33 8.70
N GLY A 178 28.58 4.46 7.92
CA GLY A 178 29.92 3.98 8.26
C GLY A 178 30.46 2.92 7.30
N CYS A 179 31.70 2.50 7.46
CA CYS A 179 32.36 1.51 6.62
C CYS A 179 31.81 0.08 6.80
N ILE A 180 31.07 -0.17 7.86
CA ILE A 180 30.39 -1.44 8.13
C ILE A 180 28.89 -1.15 8.06
N SER A 181 28.18 -1.78 7.12
CA SER A 181 26.73 -1.61 6.95
C SER A 181 25.99 -2.23 8.15
N VAL A 182 25.81 -1.44 9.20
CA VAL A 182 24.99 -1.81 10.35
C VAL A 182 23.59 -1.25 10.11
N LYS A 183 22.59 -2.12 10.13
CA LYS A 183 21.18 -1.73 10.05
C LYS A 183 20.66 -1.36 11.43
N GLU A 184 20.10 -0.16 11.55
CA GLU A 184 19.45 0.31 12.77
C GLU A 184 17.95 0.46 12.56
N ARG A 185 17.20 0.25 13.64
CA ARG A 185 15.76 0.51 13.67
C ARG A 185 15.52 1.99 13.91
N ARG A 186 14.89 2.67 12.96
CA ARG A 186 14.52 4.08 13.10
C ARG A 186 13.03 4.27 12.95
N GLN A 187 12.49 5.19 13.73
CA GLN A 187 11.13 5.66 13.55
C GLN A 187 11.14 6.73 12.46
N VAL A 188 10.27 6.55 11.48
CA VAL A 188 10.11 7.47 10.34
C VAL A 188 8.67 7.86 10.18
N SER A 189 8.45 9.06 9.65
CA SER A 189 7.15 9.48 9.15
C SER A 189 7.03 9.06 7.70
N THR A 190 5.93 8.42 7.32
CA THR A 190 5.60 8.11 5.93
C THR A 190 4.23 8.67 5.61
N ASP A 191 4.13 9.32 4.47
CA ASP A 191 2.86 9.82 3.98
C ASP A 191 2.20 8.74 3.11
N SER A 192 0.92 8.55 3.34
CA SER A 192 0.05 7.66 2.57
C SER A 192 -0.91 8.53 1.79
N ASP A 193 -0.76 8.55 0.48
CA ASP A 193 -1.68 9.26 -0.37
C ASP A 193 -2.93 8.41 -0.58
N GLU A 194 -4.08 9.01 -0.33
CA GLU A 194 -5.38 8.37 -0.36
C GLU A 194 -6.36 9.18 -1.21
N PHE A 195 -7.12 8.49 -2.04
CA PHE A 195 -8.35 9.03 -2.59
C PHE A 195 -9.51 8.67 -1.65
N LYS A 196 -10.32 9.66 -1.31
CA LYS A 196 -11.44 9.50 -0.38
C LYS A 196 -12.77 9.77 -1.07
N ILE A 197 -13.72 8.86 -0.86
CA ILE A 197 -15.12 9.03 -1.24
C ILE A 197 -15.89 9.24 0.05
N VAL A 198 -16.49 10.43 0.18
CA VAL A 198 -17.21 10.83 1.39
C VAL A 198 -18.71 10.70 1.15
N VAL A 199 -19.36 9.93 2.00
CA VAL A 199 -20.83 9.77 2.05
C VAL A 199 -21.32 10.08 3.47
N PRO A 200 -22.61 10.37 3.69
CA PRO A 200 -23.13 10.59 5.03
C PRO A 200 -22.88 9.38 5.95
N GLY A 201 -22.12 9.61 7.01
CA GLY A 201 -21.81 8.59 8.02
C GLY A 201 -20.65 7.65 7.70
N ASP A 202 -20.01 7.77 6.50
CA ASP A 202 -18.88 6.92 6.11
C ASP A 202 -17.87 7.66 5.21
N THR A 203 -16.65 7.16 5.19
CA THR A 203 -15.60 7.62 4.27
C THR A 203 -14.80 6.43 3.78
N LEU A 204 -14.95 6.12 2.50
CA LEU A 204 -14.11 5.13 1.85
C LEU A 204 -12.74 5.72 1.52
N LYS A 205 -11.69 5.00 1.89
CA LYS A 205 -10.31 5.33 1.58
C LYS A 205 -9.75 4.35 0.54
N CYS A 206 -9.14 4.89 -0.50
CA CYS A 206 -8.46 4.16 -1.55
C CYS A 206 -6.99 4.56 -1.56
N SER A 207 -6.09 3.63 -1.32
CA SER A 207 -4.65 3.90 -1.46
C SER A 207 -4.35 4.25 -2.90
N MET A 208 -3.54 5.27 -3.12
CA MET A 208 -3.14 5.68 -4.46
C MET A 208 -1.67 6.04 -4.54
N THR A 209 -1.10 5.82 -5.71
CA THR A 209 0.19 6.41 -6.09
C THR A 209 -0.10 7.68 -6.88
N PRO A 210 0.31 8.86 -6.41
CA PRO A 210 0.07 10.11 -7.12
C PRO A 210 0.75 10.12 -8.49
N THR A 211 -0.02 10.37 -9.53
CA THR A 211 0.44 10.52 -10.91
C THR A 211 -0.39 11.59 -11.61
N GLU A 212 0.07 12.14 -12.72
CA GLU A 212 -0.73 13.08 -13.53
C GLU A 212 -2.06 12.45 -13.98
N THR A 213 -2.04 11.15 -14.28
CA THR A 213 -3.26 10.39 -14.64
C THR A 213 -4.24 10.34 -13.48
N THR A 214 -3.76 10.12 -12.26
CA THR A 214 -4.58 10.08 -11.04
C THR A 214 -5.28 11.42 -10.81
N ASP A 215 -4.55 12.53 -10.94
CA ASP A 215 -5.11 13.87 -10.78
C ASP A 215 -6.15 14.21 -11.84
N SER A 216 -5.92 13.80 -13.10
CA SER A 216 -6.89 13.99 -14.18
C SER A 216 -8.17 13.18 -13.94
N SER A 217 -8.04 11.95 -13.48
CA SER A 217 -9.16 11.08 -13.12
C SER A 217 -9.99 11.65 -11.97
N ILE A 218 -9.34 12.15 -10.92
CA ILE A 218 -10.02 12.80 -9.79
C ILE A 218 -10.82 14.04 -10.25
N ARG A 219 -10.24 14.86 -11.15
CA ARG A 219 -10.94 16.01 -11.72
C ARG A 219 -12.15 15.60 -12.55
N ALA A 220 -12.01 14.60 -13.40
CA ALA A 220 -13.11 14.07 -14.21
C ALA A 220 -14.24 13.53 -13.34
N MET A 221 -13.93 12.76 -12.29
CA MET A 221 -14.91 12.26 -11.33
C MET A 221 -15.66 13.37 -10.60
N ARG A 222 -14.96 14.43 -10.16
CA ARG A 222 -15.61 15.58 -9.52
C ARG A 222 -16.59 16.28 -10.47
N ASN A 223 -16.22 16.43 -11.74
CA ASN A 223 -17.09 17.02 -12.74
C ASN A 223 -18.32 16.14 -12.98
N LYS A 224 -18.13 14.83 -13.10
CA LYS A 224 -19.24 13.88 -13.26
C LYS A 224 -20.19 13.90 -12.06
N LEU A 225 -19.68 13.91 -10.86
CA LEU A 225 -20.50 14.01 -9.65
C LEU A 225 -21.36 15.30 -9.66
N ARG A 226 -20.79 16.43 -10.08
CA ARG A 226 -21.54 17.70 -10.19
C ARG A 226 -22.64 17.61 -11.25
N GLU A 227 -22.34 17.01 -12.40
CA GLU A 227 -23.32 16.79 -13.47
C GLU A 227 -24.49 15.93 -12.99
N MET A 228 -24.19 14.81 -12.35
CA MET A 228 -25.20 13.86 -11.86
C MET A 228 -26.05 14.41 -10.72
N LYS A 229 -25.52 15.33 -9.89
CA LYS A 229 -26.29 16.02 -8.84
C LYS A 229 -27.22 17.11 -9.35
N ASN A 230 -26.98 17.60 -10.55
CA ASN A 230 -27.78 18.67 -11.17
C ASN A 230 -28.86 18.13 -12.14
N ARG A 231 -28.92 16.82 -12.32
CA ARG A 231 -30.00 16.11 -13.04
C ARG A 231 -31.12 15.71 -12.09
#